data_255d0d9fec33f83ec2c009d168ad9afa
#
_entry.id   255d0d9fec33f83ec2c009d168ad9afa
#
_cell.length_a   1.000
_cell.length_b   1.000
_cell.length_c   1.000
_cell.angle_alpha   90.00
_cell.angle_beta   90.00
_cell.angle_gamma   90.00
#
_symmetry.space_group_name_H-M   'P 1'
#
loop_
_entity.id
_entity.type
_entity.pdbx_description
1 polymer ?
#
loop_
_entity_poly.entity_id
_entity_poly.type
_entity_poly.pdbx_seq_one_letter_code
_entity_poly.pdbx_strand_id
1 'polypeptide(L)'
;RLEKEARTDVALKIEDAERGDAVKVSGRGELHLAILIEEMRREGMELCVSPPEIITRRGPDDKLLEPFEELIIDTPSEFQGAVMEKIAQRKGELMHMHNEGRGLVRLEFKIPTRGLIGYRGEFLTDTRGLGILAARFVGYELWSGVINARKRGSMISMDTGDATSYRERSVGQGGELFVAPMTALRREAML
;
A
#
# COMPACT_ATOMS: atom_id res chain seq x y z
N ARG A 1 2.88 5.28 26.71
CA ARG A 1 3.11 6.31 25.70
C ARG A 1 1.88 6.50 24.81
N LEU A 2 1.37 5.43 24.22
CA LEU A 2 0.19 5.49 23.33
C LEU A 2 -1.05 6.10 24.02
N GLU A 3 -1.38 5.70 25.24
CA GLU A 3 -2.50 6.25 26.00
C GLU A 3 -2.39 7.77 26.22
N LYS A 4 -1.16 8.27 26.43
CA LYS A 4 -0.92 9.70 26.55
C LYS A 4 -1.24 10.42 25.24
N GLU A 5 -0.84 9.85 24.11
CA GLU A 5 -1.13 10.41 22.79
C GLU A 5 -2.63 10.43 22.50
N ALA A 6 -3.34 9.34 22.79
CA ALA A 6 -4.78 9.25 22.58
C ALA A 6 -5.61 10.26 23.40
N ARG A 7 -5.05 10.82 24.48
CA ARG A 7 -5.69 11.88 25.26
C ARG A 7 -5.60 13.25 24.57
N THR A 8 -4.57 13.44 23.75
CA THR A 8 -4.32 14.71 23.04
C THR A 8 -4.80 14.68 21.61
N ASP A 9 -4.82 13.51 20.97
CA ASP A 9 -5.29 13.31 19.61
C ASP A 9 -6.60 12.48 19.58
N VAL A 10 -7.73 13.17 19.41
CA VAL A 10 -9.07 12.57 19.32
C VAL A 10 -9.26 11.64 18.12
N ALA A 11 -8.38 11.69 17.13
CA ALA A 11 -8.45 10.82 15.96
C ALA A 11 -7.71 9.49 16.17
N LEU A 12 -6.98 9.36 17.28
CA LEU A 12 -6.24 8.16 17.63
C LEU A 12 -7.09 7.29 18.56
N LYS A 13 -7.34 6.05 18.18
CA LYS A 13 -8.02 5.05 19.00
C LYS A 13 -7.06 3.91 19.30
N ILE A 14 -7.01 3.51 20.56
CA ILE A 14 -6.18 2.42 21.05
C ILE A 14 -7.10 1.35 21.63
N GLU A 15 -6.90 0.11 21.21
CA GLU A 15 -7.63 -1.05 21.67
C GLU A 15 -6.63 -2.20 21.90
N ASP A 16 -6.89 -3.02 22.92
CA ASP A 16 -6.12 -4.24 23.10
C ASP A 16 -6.39 -5.19 21.95
N ALA A 17 -5.34 -5.79 21.40
CA ALA A 17 -5.49 -6.81 20.39
C ALA A 17 -5.91 -8.14 21.06
N GLU A 18 -6.50 -9.05 20.27
CA GLU A 18 -6.88 -10.39 20.74
C GLU A 18 -5.68 -11.18 21.29
N ARG A 19 -4.48 -10.84 20.83
CA ARG A 19 -3.23 -11.32 21.43
C ARG A 19 -2.79 -10.32 22.50
N GLY A 20 -2.70 -10.78 23.73
CA GLY A 20 -2.42 -9.93 24.91
C GLY A 20 -1.07 -9.22 24.92
N ASP A 21 -0.20 -9.44 23.94
CA ASP A 21 1.10 -8.81 23.72
C ASP A 21 1.10 -7.73 22.64
N ALA A 22 -0.05 -7.45 22.03
CA ALA A 22 -0.20 -6.50 20.96
C ALA A 22 -1.29 -5.46 21.25
N VAL A 23 -1.14 -4.29 20.65
CA VAL A 23 -2.09 -3.17 20.75
C VAL A 23 -2.54 -2.78 19.35
N LYS A 24 -3.84 -2.67 19.15
CA LYS A 24 -4.42 -2.18 17.90
C LYS A 24 -4.55 -0.66 17.97
N VAL A 25 -3.88 0.00 17.04
CA VAL A 25 -3.88 1.46 16.95
C VAL A 25 -4.58 1.87 15.67
N SER A 26 -5.65 2.67 15.79
CA SER A 26 -6.41 3.19 14.66
C SER A 26 -6.23 4.71 14.57
N GLY A 27 -6.01 5.23 13.38
CA GLY A 27 -5.79 6.65 13.11
C GLY A 27 -6.49 7.10 11.83
N ARG A 28 -6.34 8.38 11.46
CA ARG A 28 -6.95 8.97 10.26
C ARG A 28 -6.46 8.37 8.96
N GLY A 29 -5.24 7.81 8.97
CA GLY A 29 -4.64 7.24 7.77
C GLY A 29 -3.19 6.82 7.98
N GLU A 30 -2.59 6.30 6.92
CA GLU A 30 -1.24 5.73 6.91
C GLU A 30 -0.18 6.73 7.42
N LEU A 31 -0.20 7.96 6.92
CA LEU A 31 0.78 8.99 7.31
C LEU A 31 0.68 9.33 8.80
N HIS A 32 -0.52 9.44 9.34
CA HIS A 32 -0.74 9.73 10.76
C HIS A 32 -0.12 8.66 11.66
N LEU A 33 -0.36 7.38 11.33
CA LEU A 33 0.22 6.25 12.06
C LEU A 33 1.74 6.17 11.88
N ALA A 34 2.25 6.46 10.68
CA ALA A 34 3.69 6.46 10.40
C ALA A 34 4.44 7.51 11.22
N ILE A 35 3.88 8.72 11.37
CA ILE A 35 4.46 9.77 12.21
C ILE A 35 4.52 9.33 13.67
N LEU A 36 3.41 8.79 14.21
CA LEU A 36 3.38 8.29 15.58
C LEU A 36 4.44 7.21 15.84
N ILE A 37 4.57 6.25 14.92
CA ILE A 37 5.58 5.19 15.02
C ILE A 37 7.00 5.76 15.00
N GLU A 38 7.26 6.73 14.13
CA GLU A 38 8.57 7.36 14.02
C GLU A 38 8.92 8.16 15.27
N GLU A 39 7.97 8.88 15.87
CA GLU A 39 8.16 9.58 17.13
C GLU A 39 8.50 8.61 18.27
N MET A 40 7.77 7.49 18.37
CA MET A 40 8.05 6.47 19.38
C MET A 40 9.44 5.85 19.19
N ARG A 41 9.88 5.62 17.95
CA ARG A 41 11.24 5.14 17.67
C ARG A 41 12.30 6.14 18.08
N ARG A 42 12.09 7.44 17.82
CA ARG A 42 12.99 8.51 18.28
C ARG A 42 13.07 8.64 19.80
N GLU A 43 11.99 8.28 20.50
CA GLU A 43 11.99 8.17 21.96
C GLU A 43 12.71 6.90 22.47
N GLY A 44 13.28 6.08 21.57
CA GLY A 44 14.05 4.88 21.91
C GLY A 44 13.20 3.62 22.13
N MET A 45 11.95 3.62 21.68
CA MET A 45 11.07 2.44 21.79
C MET A 45 11.31 1.47 20.64
N GLU A 46 11.51 0.20 20.96
CA GLU A 46 11.53 -0.87 19.97
C GLU A 46 10.11 -1.37 19.71
N LEU A 47 9.71 -1.37 18.44
CA LEU A 47 8.35 -1.70 18.01
C LEU A 47 8.39 -2.68 16.84
N CYS A 48 7.52 -3.70 16.90
CA CYS A 48 7.13 -4.49 15.75
C CYS A 48 5.78 -4.01 15.24
N VAL A 49 5.68 -3.67 13.97
CA VAL A 49 4.46 -3.11 13.36
C VAL A 49 3.99 -4.05 12.26
N SER A 50 2.71 -4.44 12.30
CA SER A 50 2.07 -5.17 11.22
C SER A 50 1.69 -4.22 10.07
N PRO A 51 1.48 -4.74 8.85
CA PRO A 51 0.90 -3.95 7.76
C PRO A 51 -0.41 -3.29 8.19
N PRO A 52 -0.68 -2.04 7.74
CA PRO A 52 -1.92 -1.35 8.08
C PRO A 52 -3.13 -2.03 7.44
N GLU A 53 -4.24 -2.05 8.16
CA GLU A 53 -5.52 -2.58 7.70
C GLU A 53 -6.57 -1.47 7.70
N ILE A 54 -7.50 -1.53 6.74
CA ILE A 54 -8.64 -0.62 6.71
C ILE A 54 -9.69 -1.04 7.72
N ILE A 55 -10.44 -0.08 8.24
CA ILE A 55 -11.58 -0.34 9.11
C ILE A 55 -12.78 -0.68 8.23
N THR A 56 -13.21 -1.93 8.26
CA THR A 56 -14.43 -2.41 7.59
C THR A 56 -15.66 -2.30 8.51
N ARG A 57 -16.84 -2.32 7.92
CA ARG A 57 -18.13 -2.32 8.64
C ARG A 57 -19.02 -3.44 8.12
N ARG A 58 -19.95 -3.90 8.95
CA ARG A 58 -21.04 -4.76 8.49
C ARG A 58 -22.28 -3.94 8.21
N GLY A 59 -22.84 -4.14 7.04
CA GLY A 59 -24.10 -3.52 6.63
C GLY A 59 -25.32 -4.22 7.22
N PRO A 60 -26.54 -3.72 6.94
CA PRO A 60 -27.79 -4.29 7.45
C PRO A 60 -28.01 -5.78 7.09
N ASP A 61 -27.49 -6.20 5.94
CA ASP A 61 -27.57 -7.58 5.42
C ASP A 61 -26.40 -8.46 5.85
N ASP A 62 -25.65 -8.08 6.89
CA ASP A 62 -24.39 -8.71 7.34
C ASP A 62 -23.29 -8.76 6.26
N LYS A 63 -23.45 -8.02 5.16
CA LYS A 63 -22.46 -7.88 4.11
C LYS A 63 -21.32 -7.00 4.56
N LEU A 64 -20.10 -7.40 4.20
CA LEU A 64 -18.91 -6.63 4.50
C LEU A 64 -18.87 -5.36 3.64
N LEU A 65 -18.73 -4.21 4.30
CA LEU A 65 -18.55 -2.91 3.68
C LEU A 65 -17.12 -2.42 3.91
N GLU A 66 -16.54 -1.81 2.89
CA GLU A 66 -15.24 -1.16 2.96
C GLU A 66 -15.32 0.31 2.56
N PRO A 67 -14.40 1.16 3.05
CA PRO A 67 -14.36 2.57 2.67
C PRO A 67 -13.88 2.74 1.23
N PHE A 68 -14.53 3.65 0.51
CA PHE A 68 -14.17 4.06 -0.86
C PHE A 68 -13.77 5.51 -0.91
N GLU A 69 -12.85 5.80 -1.81
CA GLU A 69 -12.36 7.13 -2.09
C GLU A 69 -12.55 7.48 -3.57
N GLU A 70 -12.83 8.74 -3.81
CA GLU A 70 -12.70 9.37 -5.11
C GLU A 70 -11.24 9.81 -5.26
N LEU A 71 -10.59 9.27 -6.25
CA LEU A 71 -9.18 9.52 -6.55
C LEU A 71 -9.09 10.36 -7.81
N ILE A 72 -8.50 11.55 -7.69
CA ILE A 72 -8.24 12.46 -8.80
C ILE A 72 -6.74 12.44 -9.07
N ILE A 73 -6.39 12.20 -10.33
CA ILE A 73 -5.01 12.15 -10.79
C ILE A 73 -4.84 13.09 -11.98
N ASP A 74 -3.91 14.02 -11.86
CA ASP A 74 -3.42 14.84 -12.96
C ASP A 74 -2.03 14.34 -13.35
N THR A 75 -1.86 13.93 -14.61
CA THR A 75 -0.60 13.35 -15.08
C THR A 75 -0.35 13.69 -16.56
N PRO A 76 0.93 13.75 -16.98
CA PRO A 76 1.24 13.77 -18.41
C PRO A 76 0.66 12.55 -19.14
N SER A 77 0.17 12.75 -20.36
CA SER A 77 -0.51 11.73 -21.15
C SER A 77 0.37 10.49 -21.42
N GLU A 78 1.69 10.64 -21.42
CA GLU A 78 2.62 9.53 -21.59
C GLU A 78 2.57 8.49 -20.45
N PHE A 79 2.16 8.89 -19.24
CA PHE A 79 2.05 8.00 -18.07
C PHE A 79 0.63 7.47 -17.85
N GLN A 80 -0.35 7.95 -18.61
CA GLN A 80 -1.76 7.56 -18.45
C GLN A 80 -1.96 6.06 -18.42
N GLY A 81 -1.35 5.33 -19.36
CA GLY A 81 -1.51 3.88 -19.49
C GLY A 81 -1.02 3.13 -18.24
N ALA A 82 0.16 3.46 -17.74
CA ALA A 82 0.73 2.85 -16.54
C ALA A 82 -0.12 3.13 -15.29
N VAL A 83 -0.61 4.35 -15.14
CA VAL A 83 -1.50 4.75 -14.04
C VAL A 83 -2.81 3.98 -14.09
N MET A 84 -3.47 3.92 -15.24
CA MET A 84 -4.74 3.20 -15.41
C MET A 84 -4.61 1.70 -15.11
N GLU A 85 -3.56 1.06 -15.61
CA GLU A 85 -3.29 -0.35 -15.35
C GLU A 85 -3.12 -0.64 -13.86
N LYS A 86 -2.29 0.13 -13.17
CA LYS A 86 -2.05 -0.06 -11.73
C LYS A 86 -3.27 0.21 -10.87
N ILE A 87 -4.06 1.22 -11.20
CA ILE A 87 -5.31 1.51 -10.49
C ILE A 87 -6.33 0.39 -10.72
N ALA A 88 -6.44 -0.15 -11.93
CA ALA A 88 -7.35 -1.27 -12.23
C ALA A 88 -6.97 -2.54 -11.44
N GLN A 89 -5.67 -2.86 -11.32
CA GLN A 89 -5.18 -3.97 -10.49
C GLN A 89 -5.54 -3.79 -9.01
N ARG A 90 -5.70 -2.55 -8.55
CA ARG A 90 -6.07 -2.17 -7.19
C ARG A 90 -7.59 -1.98 -7.00
N LYS A 91 -8.40 -2.46 -7.96
CA LYS A 91 -9.87 -2.38 -7.96
C LYS A 91 -10.42 -0.95 -8.07
N GLY A 92 -9.65 -0.03 -8.66
CA GLY A 92 -10.16 1.29 -9.00
C GLY A 92 -10.95 1.25 -10.32
N GLU A 93 -12.08 1.91 -10.32
CA GLU A 93 -12.97 2.08 -11.47
C GLU A 93 -12.81 3.49 -12.03
N LEU A 94 -12.54 3.61 -13.32
CA LEU A 94 -12.46 4.90 -14.00
C LEU A 94 -13.87 5.49 -14.14
N MET A 95 -14.08 6.66 -13.55
CA MET A 95 -15.34 7.39 -13.62
C MET A 95 -15.33 8.41 -14.75
N HIS A 96 -14.30 9.25 -14.77
CA HIS A 96 -14.15 10.30 -15.78
C HIS A 96 -12.70 10.44 -16.23
N MET A 97 -12.55 10.86 -17.48
CA MET A 97 -11.26 11.20 -18.07
C MET A 97 -11.41 12.49 -18.88
N HIS A 98 -10.60 13.49 -18.55
CA HIS A 98 -10.56 14.76 -19.25
C HIS A 98 -9.15 15.02 -19.77
N ASN A 99 -9.07 15.37 -21.04
CA ASN A 99 -7.82 15.86 -21.63
C ASN A 99 -7.78 17.39 -21.45
N GLU A 100 -6.91 17.86 -20.57
CA GLU A 100 -6.80 19.29 -20.26
C GLU A 100 -6.01 20.08 -21.31
N GLY A 101 -5.56 19.40 -22.38
CA GLY A 101 -4.68 19.98 -23.38
C GLY A 101 -3.22 20.07 -22.87
N ARG A 102 -2.32 20.54 -23.71
CA ARG A 102 -0.88 20.65 -23.39
C ARG A 102 -0.22 19.35 -22.90
N GLY A 103 -0.78 18.20 -23.26
CA GLY A 103 -0.26 16.89 -22.88
C GLY A 103 -0.58 16.46 -21.44
N LEU A 104 -1.51 17.12 -20.75
CA LEU A 104 -1.98 16.75 -19.43
C LEU A 104 -3.35 16.07 -19.51
N VAL A 105 -3.54 15.05 -18.70
CA VAL A 105 -4.80 14.30 -18.57
C VAL A 105 -5.21 14.25 -17.12
N ARG A 106 -6.47 14.56 -16.83
CA ARG A 106 -7.12 14.34 -15.54
C ARG A 106 -7.92 13.05 -15.59
N LEU A 107 -7.66 12.18 -14.62
CA LEU A 107 -8.31 10.90 -14.44
C LEU A 107 -9.02 10.90 -13.08
N GLU A 108 -10.29 10.53 -13.07
CA GLU A 108 -11.09 10.41 -11.86
C GLU A 108 -11.51 8.96 -11.67
N PHE A 109 -11.13 8.40 -10.54
CA PHE A 109 -11.42 7.01 -10.20
C PHE A 109 -12.22 6.93 -8.90
N LYS A 110 -12.98 5.86 -8.79
CA LYS A 110 -13.54 5.39 -7.55
C LYS A 110 -12.77 4.14 -7.14
N ILE A 111 -12.17 4.16 -5.94
CA ILE A 111 -11.25 3.11 -5.51
C ILE A 111 -11.47 2.76 -4.03
N PRO A 112 -11.39 1.48 -3.62
CA PRO A 112 -11.37 1.13 -2.22
C PRO A 112 -10.11 1.69 -1.55
N THR A 113 -10.25 2.27 -0.34
CA THR A 113 -9.14 2.90 0.41
C THR A 113 -7.92 1.99 0.53
N ARG A 114 -8.12 0.67 0.71
CA ARG A 114 -7.01 -0.30 0.76
C ARG A 114 -6.21 -0.37 -0.54
N GLY A 115 -6.80 -0.01 -1.68
CA GLY A 115 -6.11 0.08 -2.97
C GLY A 115 -5.10 1.24 -3.03
N LEU A 116 -5.26 2.25 -2.19
CA LEU A 116 -4.37 3.40 -2.12
C LEU A 116 -3.17 3.19 -1.18
N ILE A 117 -3.24 2.19 -0.28
CA ILE A 117 -2.13 1.89 0.63
C ILE A 117 -0.87 1.58 -0.19
N GLY A 118 0.20 2.35 0.06
CA GLY A 118 1.47 2.25 -0.64
C GLY A 118 1.49 2.74 -2.10
N TYR A 119 0.33 3.06 -2.71
CA TYR A 119 0.26 3.46 -4.11
C TYR A 119 0.95 4.81 -4.40
N ARG A 120 0.93 5.73 -3.45
CA ARG A 120 1.51 7.07 -3.65
C ARG A 120 2.99 7.04 -4.03
N GLY A 121 3.77 6.15 -3.41
CA GLY A 121 5.19 5.97 -3.72
C GLY A 121 5.41 5.42 -5.13
N GLU A 122 4.61 4.40 -5.51
CA GLU A 122 4.65 3.84 -6.87
C GLU A 122 4.24 4.87 -7.92
N PHE A 123 3.17 5.63 -7.67
CA PHE A 123 2.68 6.68 -8.54
C PHE A 123 3.74 7.76 -8.82
N LEU A 124 4.44 8.22 -7.79
CA LEU A 124 5.52 9.19 -7.95
C LEU A 124 6.67 8.64 -8.79
N THR A 125 6.98 7.36 -8.63
CA THR A 125 8.01 6.70 -9.45
C THR A 125 7.58 6.57 -10.90
N ASP A 126 6.36 6.11 -11.15
CA ASP A 126 5.81 5.90 -12.49
C ASP A 126 5.67 7.19 -13.29
N THR A 127 5.28 8.27 -12.60
CA THR A 127 5.12 9.59 -13.21
C THR A 127 6.37 10.47 -13.14
N ARG A 128 7.50 9.91 -12.68
CA ARG A 128 8.76 10.65 -12.47
C ARG A 128 8.57 11.92 -11.63
N GLY A 129 7.64 11.87 -10.68
CA GLY A 129 7.29 13.01 -9.82
C GLY A 129 6.45 14.10 -10.48
N LEU A 130 6.03 13.93 -11.73
CA LEU A 130 5.25 14.93 -12.49
C LEU A 130 3.75 14.84 -12.25
N GLY A 131 3.27 13.72 -11.69
CA GLY A 131 1.86 13.52 -11.42
C GLY A 131 1.42 14.13 -10.08
N ILE A 132 0.16 14.56 -10.04
CA ILE A 132 -0.51 15.03 -8.82
C ILE A 132 -1.61 14.02 -8.49
N LEU A 133 -1.69 13.63 -7.22
CA LEU A 133 -2.66 12.67 -6.72
C LEU A 133 -3.39 13.26 -5.52
N ALA A 134 -4.71 13.30 -5.59
CA ALA A 134 -5.59 13.71 -4.50
C ALA A 134 -6.67 12.64 -4.31
N ALA A 135 -7.00 12.32 -3.05
CA ALA A 135 -8.04 11.35 -2.73
C ALA A 135 -9.00 11.96 -1.70
N ARG A 136 -10.28 11.65 -1.84
CA ARG A 136 -11.36 12.11 -0.97
C ARG A 136 -12.27 10.96 -0.59
N PHE A 137 -12.49 10.75 0.70
CA PHE A 137 -13.44 9.75 1.19
C PHE A 137 -14.86 10.03 0.69
N VAL A 138 -15.51 9.01 0.13
CA VAL A 138 -16.89 9.09 -0.40
C VAL A 138 -17.86 8.39 0.52
N GLY A 139 -17.53 7.22 1.03
CA GLY A 139 -18.44 6.42 1.86
C GLY A 139 -17.99 4.98 1.99
N TYR A 140 -18.91 4.16 2.53
CA TYR A 140 -18.73 2.73 2.64
C TYR A 140 -19.57 2.02 1.59
N GLU A 141 -18.96 1.09 0.88
CA GLU A 141 -19.63 0.27 -0.13
C GLU A 141 -19.27 -1.20 0.03
N LEU A 142 -19.93 -2.06 -0.72
CA LEU A 142 -19.69 -3.49 -0.68
C LEU A 142 -18.24 -3.83 -0.99
N TRP A 143 -17.71 -4.81 -0.28
CA TRP A 143 -16.36 -5.33 -0.49
C TRP A 143 -16.14 -5.71 -1.96
N SER A 144 -15.15 -5.12 -2.62
CA SER A 144 -14.84 -5.27 -4.04
C SER A 144 -13.99 -6.51 -4.39
N GLY A 145 -13.86 -7.44 -3.44
CA GLY A 145 -13.07 -8.66 -3.65
C GLY A 145 -11.59 -8.49 -3.29
N VAL A 146 -10.80 -9.51 -3.53
CA VAL A 146 -9.38 -9.52 -3.17
C VAL A 146 -8.57 -8.64 -4.12
N ILE A 147 -7.70 -7.80 -3.57
CA ILE A 147 -6.63 -7.14 -4.31
C ILE A 147 -5.39 -8.04 -4.19
N ASN A 148 -4.87 -8.49 -5.32
CA ASN A 148 -3.66 -9.27 -5.37
C ASN A 148 -2.45 -8.37 -5.11
N ALA A 149 -2.17 -8.12 -3.84
CA ALA A 149 -0.95 -7.44 -3.42
C ALA A 149 0.07 -8.48 -2.96
N ARG A 150 1.30 -8.33 -3.39
CA ARG A 150 2.40 -9.14 -2.88
C ARG A 150 2.64 -8.76 -1.42
N LYS A 151 2.53 -9.72 -0.51
CA LYS A 151 2.74 -9.50 0.93
C LYS A 151 4.22 -9.23 1.27
N ARG A 152 5.13 -9.62 0.38
CA ARG A 152 6.58 -9.47 0.53
C ARG A 152 7.19 -9.04 -0.80
N GLY A 153 8.35 -8.42 -0.77
CA GLY A 153 9.13 -8.14 -1.96
C GLY A 153 9.48 -9.43 -2.71
N SER A 154 9.67 -9.34 -4.01
CA SER A 154 10.15 -10.46 -4.83
C SER A 154 11.44 -10.07 -5.51
N MET A 155 12.38 -11.00 -5.55
CA MET A 155 13.56 -10.90 -6.39
C MET A 155 13.31 -11.68 -7.67
N ILE A 156 13.64 -11.07 -8.78
CA ILE A 156 13.49 -11.69 -10.10
C ILE A 156 14.88 -11.97 -10.63
N SER A 157 15.14 -13.23 -11.01
CA SER A 157 16.39 -13.56 -11.68
C SER A 157 16.46 -12.86 -13.03
N MET A 158 17.53 -12.12 -13.27
CA MET A 158 17.76 -11.44 -14.56
C MET A 158 18.32 -12.40 -15.62
N ASP A 159 18.83 -13.55 -15.20
CA ASP A 159 19.43 -14.54 -16.09
C ASP A 159 19.14 -15.95 -15.58
N THR A 160 19.37 -16.94 -16.44
CA THR A 160 19.26 -18.36 -16.11
C THR A 160 20.62 -18.87 -15.63
N GLY A 161 20.65 -19.57 -14.50
CA GLY A 161 21.89 -20.09 -13.92
C GLY A 161 21.68 -20.71 -12.56
N ASP A 162 22.77 -21.13 -11.94
CA ASP A 162 22.74 -21.70 -10.60
C ASP A 162 23.00 -20.63 -9.53
N ALA A 163 22.22 -20.66 -8.45
CA ALA A 163 22.41 -19.78 -7.32
C ALA A 163 23.71 -20.13 -6.59
N THR A 164 24.56 -19.12 -6.31
CA THR A 164 25.80 -19.32 -5.58
C THR A 164 25.72 -18.73 -4.18
N SER A 165 26.26 -19.42 -3.19
CA SER A 165 26.23 -19.00 -1.77
C SER A 165 26.87 -17.63 -1.53
N TYR A 166 27.82 -17.21 -2.36
CA TYR A 166 28.41 -15.88 -2.28
C TYR A 166 27.43 -14.76 -2.64
N ARG A 167 26.66 -14.95 -3.71
CA ARG A 167 25.64 -14.00 -4.15
C ARG A 167 24.43 -13.96 -3.21
N GLU A 168 24.02 -15.10 -2.71
CA GLU A 168 22.95 -15.22 -1.71
C GLU A 168 23.28 -14.43 -0.44
N ARG A 169 24.51 -14.52 0.06
CA ARG A 169 24.95 -13.74 1.23
C ARG A 169 24.91 -12.22 0.98
N SER A 170 25.23 -11.77 -0.22
CA SER A 170 25.17 -10.36 -0.60
C SER A 170 23.74 -9.83 -0.68
N VAL A 171 22.82 -10.63 -1.17
CA VAL A 171 21.39 -10.28 -1.28
C VAL A 171 20.69 -10.39 0.07
N GLY A 172 21.09 -11.37 0.91
CA GLY A 172 20.52 -11.61 2.25
C GLY A 172 20.73 -10.46 3.25
N GLN A 173 21.59 -9.48 2.95
CA GLN A 173 21.75 -8.27 3.77
C GLN A 173 20.50 -7.36 3.74
N GLY A 174 19.60 -7.54 2.78
CA GLY A 174 18.35 -6.78 2.64
C GLY A 174 17.08 -7.55 3.02
N GLY A 175 17.17 -8.84 3.41
CA GLY A 175 16.01 -9.67 3.76
C GLY A 175 16.34 -11.16 3.79
N GLU A 176 15.35 -11.97 4.16
CA GLU A 176 15.48 -13.43 4.13
C GLU A 176 15.31 -13.96 2.70
N LEU A 177 16.30 -14.74 2.24
CA LEU A 177 16.26 -15.42 0.97
C LEU A 177 15.93 -16.92 1.19
N PHE A 178 14.84 -17.38 0.60
CA PHE A 178 14.41 -18.78 0.68
C PHE A 178 14.83 -19.63 -0.54
N VAL A 179 16.01 -19.41 -1.04
CA VAL A 179 16.58 -20.17 -2.16
C VAL A 179 17.81 -20.91 -1.67
N ALA A 180 17.81 -22.24 -1.80
CA ALA A 180 18.97 -23.02 -1.42
C ALA A 180 20.12 -22.81 -2.43
N PRO A 181 21.39 -22.83 -1.97
CA PRO A 181 22.55 -22.87 -2.85
C PRO A 181 22.43 -23.99 -3.89
N MET A 182 22.93 -23.76 -5.09
CA MET A 182 22.86 -24.69 -6.23
C MET A 182 21.46 -24.91 -6.82
N THR A 183 20.47 -24.11 -6.41
CA THR A 183 19.16 -24.15 -7.07
C THR A 183 19.26 -23.51 -8.45
N ALA A 184 18.84 -24.28 -9.48
CA ALA A 184 18.74 -23.75 -10.83
C ALA A 184 17.64 -22.69 -10.93
N LEU A 185 18.02 -21.46 -11.25
CA LEU A 185 17.08 -20.35 -11.44
C LEU A 185 16.75 -20.20 -12.92
N ARG A 186 15.48 -20.12 -13.25
CA ARG A 186 15.02 -19.76 -14.59
C ARG A 186 14.45 -18.35 -14.56
N ARG A 187 14.73 -17.58 -15.60
CA ARG A 187 14.26 -16.19 -15.73
C ARG A 187 12.73 -16.01 -15.56
N GLU A 188 11.95 -17.06 -15.82
CA GLU A 188 10.49 -17.06 -15.78
C GLU A 188 9.91 -17.73 -14.50
N ALA A 189 10.73 -18.26 -13.63
CA ALA A 189 10.30 -19.15 -12.54
C ALA A 189 10.16 -18.48 -11.16
N MET A 190 10.35 -17.19 -11.06
CA MET A 190 10.17 -16.46 -9.79
C MET A 190 8.93 -15.56 -9.86
N LEU A 191 7.78 -16.19 -9.84
CA LEU A 191 6.48 -15.55 -9.59
C LEU A 191 6.17 -15.58 -8.09
#